data_cc2a35a9894a612d3d5636aa090c4ed1
#
_entry.id   cc2a35a9894a612d3d5636aa090c4ed1
#
_cell.length_a   1.000
_cell.length_b   1.000
_cell.length_c   1.000
_cell.angle_alpha   90.00
_cell.angle_beta   90.00
_cell.angle_gamma   90.00
#
_symmetry.space_group_name_H-M   'P 1'
#
loop_
_entity.id
_entity.type
_entity.pdbx_description
1 polymer ?
#
loop_
_entity_poly.entity_id
_entity_poly.type
_entity_poly.pdbx_seq_one_letter_code
_entity_poly.pdbx_strand_id
1 'polypeptide(L)'
;MAILQQSEVNGLRLGRGFGAYVSTTAFGRCAGGSTGIGYKAGQLNSPSTFIGALAGQYVTGSNNTAAGFGALQGYSGSPSSGVYNVAVGFNAFNCATIGCNNVIIGSSAFATGSSSQINNVVLGSSAAKDNPRDNAVIIGVEASCCNSGYREVVIGHRANRNGIGGKNNVIIGRCAGYANQNQNVVIIGTDVSVTYDHHIVWGNSNNNVYNCVWGGWSYFSDARDKTDIEPLTCNTGIKFIKKLRPVSFNLDNRKNYVDKCNFTYGQKDGTLAVEKKEYGFIAQELKQALEELNITDFSGLKYNEDKDAYRLAYTSLLAPLTKAIQELDERTQALKLKIGI
;
A
#
# COMPACT_ATOMS: atom_id res chain seq x y z
N MET A 1 43.88 -43.14 -5.32
CA MET A 1 42.70 -42.26 -5.15
C MET A 1 41.56 -43.13 -4.63
N ALA A 2 41.29 -43.09 -3.32
CA ALA A 2 40.28 -43.96 -2.72
C ALA A 2 38.88 -43.49 -3.15
N ILE A 3 38.18 -44.34 -3.87
CA ILE A 3 36.78 -44.18 -4.18
C ILE A 3 36.03 -44.40 -2.86
N LEU A 4 35.53 -43.33 -2.22
CA LEU A 4 34.61 -43.48 -1.10
C LEU A 4 33.34 -44.16 -1.63
N GLN A 5 33.21 -45.47 -1.29
CA GLN A 5 31.99 -46.19 -1.56
C GLN A 5 30.84 -45.52 -0.82
N GLN A 6 29.70 -45.37 -1.49
CA GLN A 6 28.45 -44.95 -0.83
C GLN A 6 28.13 -45.97 0.26
N SER A 7 28.08 -45.54 1.51
CA SER A 7 27.60 -46.34 2.63
C SER A 7 26.12 -46.00 2.87
N GLU A 8 25.28 -47.01 2.91
CA GLU A 8 23.86 -46.90 3.26
C GLU A 8 23.66 -47.50 4.64
N VAL A 9 23.24 -46.71 5.61
CA VAL A 9 22.90 -47.14 6.96
C VAL A 9 21.42 -46.88 7.19
N ASN A 10 20.62 -47.92 7.36
CA ASN A 10 19.16 -47.84 7.58
C ASN A 10 18.41 -46.98 6.51
N GLY A 11 18.80 -47.09 5.25
CA GLY A 11 18.21 -46.32 4.17
C GLY A 11 18.70 -44.86 4.05
N LEU A 12 19.64 -44.47 4.92
CA LEU A 12 20.31 -43.18 4.85
C LEU A 12 21.56 -43.33 3.98
N ARG A 13 21.65 -42.57 2.91
CA ARG A 13 22.85 -42.50 2.06
C ARG A 13 23.81 -41.44 2.59
N LEU A 14 25.01 -41.91 2.91
CA LEU A 14 26.16 -41.07 3.27
C LEU A 14 27.12 -41.09 2.06
N GLY A 15 27.26 -40.00 1.34
CA GLY A 15 28.18 -39.95 0.21
C GLY A 15 27.73 -38.99 -0.90
N ARG A 16 28.29 -39.16 -2.08
CA ARG A 16 27.90 -38.35 -3.26
C ARG A 16 26.47 -38.70 -3.68
N GLY A 17 25.59 -37.70 -3.83
CA GLY A 17 24.21 -37.88 -4.28
C GLY A 17 24.12 -38.40 -5.72
N PHE A 18 22.91 -38.81 -6.14
CA PHE A 18 22.64 -39.14 -7.54
C PHE A 18 22.72 -37.88 -8.40
N GLY A 19 23.74 -37.85 -9.27
CA GLY A 19 23.82 -36.76 -10.26
C GLY A 19 25.20 -36.66 -10.91
N ALA A 20 25.25 -36.05 -12.07
CA ALA A 20 26.45 -35.88 -12.89
C ALA A 20 27.43 -34.82 -12.35
N TYR A 21 27.15 -34.19 -11.23
CA TYR A 21 27.99 -33.10 -10.67
C TYR A 21 28.95 -33.66 -9.61
N VAL A 22 30.20 -33.21 -9.73
CA VAL A 22 31.35 -33.74 -8.95
C VAL A 22 31.33 -33.34 -7.47
N SER A 23 30.42 -32.44 -7.04
CA SER A 23 30.38 -31.81 -5.71
C SER A 23 29.02 -31.93 -4.99
N THR A 24 28.36 -33.08 -5.07
CA THR A 24 27.05 -33.26 -4.39
C THR A 24 27.23 -33.86 -2.99
N THR A 25 26.53 -33.25 -2.00
CA THR A 25 26.35 -33.78 -0.65
C THR A 25 24.87 -34.09 -0.43
N ALA A 26 24.54 -35.36 -0.22
CA ALA A 26 23.14 -35.75 -0.03
C ALA A 26 22.97 -36.64 1.21
N PHE A 27 22.03 -36.23 2.09
CA PHE A 27 21.62 -36.96 3.27
C PHE A 27 20.10 -37.20 3.24
N GLY A 28 19.68 -38.40 2.95
CA GLY A 28 18.27 -38.76 2.94
C GLY A 28 17.88 -39.66 1.77
N ARG A 29 16.74 -40.36 1.92
CA ARG A 29 16.22 -41.22 0.86
C ARG A 29 15.81 -40.39 -0.35
N CYS A 30 16.33 -40.71 -1.54
CA CYS A 30 16.10 -40.04 -2.79
C CYS A 30 16.50 -38.52 -2.79
N ALA A 31 17.44 -38.13 -1.91
CA ALA A 31 17.99 -36.78 -1.93
C ALA A 31 18.97 -36.61 -3.10
N GLY A 32 19.00 -35.40 -3.69
CA GLY A 32 19.84 -35.00 -4.81
C GLY A 32 20.23 -33.51 -4.72
N GLY A 33 20.62 -32.91 -5.84
CA GLY A 33 21.10 -31.52 -5.89
C GLY A 33 22.58 -31.40 -5.49
N SER A 34 23.09 -30.17 -5.41
CA SER A 34 24.45 -29.90 -4.93
C SER A 34 24.57 -30.15 -3.43
N THR A 35 23.57 -29.76 -2.66
CA THR A 35 23.39 -30.12 -1.25
C THR A 35 21.93 -30.48 -0.99
N GLY A 36 21.64 -31.75 -0.68
CA GLY A 36 20.27 -32.20 -0.40
C GLY A 36 20.22 -32.90 0.96
N ILE A 37 19.48 -32.33 1.92
CA ILE A 37 19.30 -32.90 3.26
C ILE A 37 17.80 -33.11 3.52
N GLY A 38 17.35 -34.37 3.52
CA GLY A 38 15.96 -34.74 3.76
C GLY A 38 15.36 -35.65 2.70
N TYR A 39 14.17 -36.21 2.99
CA TYR A 39 13.47 -37.11 2.07
C TYR A 39 13.12 -36.39 0.77
N LYS A 40 13.59 -36.88 -0.37
CA LYS A 40 13.40 -36.31 -1.73
C LYS A 40 13.84 -34.85 -1.88
N ALA A 41 14.72 -34.34 -1.02
CA ALA A 41 15.27 -33.02 -1.16
C ALA A 41 16.07 -32.88 -2.48
N GLY A 42 15.73 -31.93 -3.35
CA GLY A 42 16.41 -31.73 -4.63
C GLY A 42 16.41 -32.95 -5.57
N GLN A 43 15.33 -33.70 -5.63
CA GLN A 43 15.27 -34.99 -6.34
C GLN A 43 15.71 -34.92 -7.81
N LEU A 44 15.50 -33.82 -8.49
CA LEU A 44 15.86 -33.63 -9.91
C LEU A 44 17.29 -33.11 -10.16
N ASN A 45 18.14 -33.15 -9.12
CA ASN A 45 19.60 -32.90 -9.24
C ASN A 45 19.98 -31.52 -9.83
N SER A 46 19.30 -30.44 -9.43
CA SER A 46 19.74 -29.09 -9.79
C SER A 46 20.91 -28.61 -8.92
N PRO A 47 21.82 -27.76 -9.44
CA PRO A 47 22.91 -27.16 -8.66
C PRO A 47 22.39 -26.14 -7.63
N SER A 48 21.90 -26.62 -6.50
CA SER A 48 21.19 -25.83 -5.50
C SER A 48 21.32 -26.46 -4.11
N THR A 49 20.94 -25.73 -3.06
CA THR A 49 20.95 -26.21 -1.67
C THR A 49 19.51 -26.42 -1.18
N PHE A 50 19.19 -27.66 -0.77
CA PHE A 50 17.88 -28.05 -0.30
C PHE A 50 17.94 -28.73 1.07
N ILE A 51 17.27 -28.19 2.07
CA ILE A 51 17.26 -28.70 3.46
C ILE A 51 15.80 -28.88 3.91
N GLY A 52 15.39 -30.12 4.12
CA GLY A 52 14.04 -30.47 4.53
C GLY A 52 13.38 -31.49 3.60
N ALA A 53 12.39 -32.20 4.10
CA ALA A 53 11.66 -33.16 3.27
C ALA A 53 10.92 -32.41 2.15
N LEU A 54 11.00 -32.93 0.92
CA LEU A 54 10.40 -32.35 -0.30
C LEU A 54 10.93 -30.99 -0.72
N ALA A 55 11.92 -30.42 -0.02
CA ALA A 55 12.51 -29.13 -0.40
C ALA A 55 13.13 -29.24 -1.80
N GLY A 56 12.72 -28.36 -2.74
CA GLY A 56 13.19 -28.39 -4.12
C GLY A 56 12.95 -29.69 -4.87
N GLN A 57 11.96 -30.50 -4.51
CA GLN A 57 11.78 -31.86 -5.06
C GLN A 57 11.72 -31.89 -6.58
N TYR A 58 10.99 -30.97 -7.20
CA TYR A 58 10.79 -30.88 -8.64
C TYR A 58 11.44 -29.63 -9.26
N VAL A 59 12.58 -29.19 -8.69
CA VAL A 59 13.34 -28.05 -9.21
C VAL A 59 14.41 -28.51 -10.16
N THR A 60 14.43 -27.94 -11.35
CA THR A 60 15.45 -28.14 -12.38
C THR A 60 16.37 -26.93 -12.54
N GLY A 61 15.92 -25.74 -12.09
CA GLY A 61 16.71 -24.52 -12.11
C GLY A 61 17.84 -24.53 -11.08
N SER A 62 18.89 -23.74 -11.33
CA SER A 62 20.11 -23.70 -10.53
C SER A 62 20.17 -22.51 -9.56
N ASN A 63 21.14 -22.56 -8.64
CA ASN A 63 21.43 -21.47 -7.69
C ASN A 63 20.26 -21.12 -6.77
N ASN A 64 19.47 -22.13 -6.40
CA ASN A 64 18.38 -21.97 -5.46
C ASN A 64 18.79 -22.43 -4.06
N THR A 65 18.25 -21.79 -3.02
CA THR A 65 18.38 -22.22 -1.63
C THR A 65 16.98 -22.41 -1.06
N ALA A 66 16.63 -23.63 -0.63
CA ALA A 66 15.36 -23.86 0.03
C ALA A 66 15.57 -24.60 1.36
N ALA A 67 14.94 -24.10 2.44
CA ALA A 67 14.99 -24.69 3.75
C ALA A 67 13.58 -24.78 4.37
N GLY A 68 13.12 -26.00 4.64
CA GLY A 68 11.80 -26.29 5.19
C GLY A 68 11.08 -27.41 4.43
N PHE A 69 10.05 -27.97 5.05
CA PHE A 69 9.21 -28.97 4.38
C PHE A 69 8.49 -28.33 3.18
N GLY A 70 8.64 -28.92 1.98
CA GLY A 70 8.00 -28.45 0.76
C GLY A 70 8.42 -27.04 0.30
N ALA A 71 9.49 -26.47 0.86
CA ALA A 71 10.01 -25.19 0.40
C ALA A 71 10.50 -25.33 -1.05
N LEU A 72 10.05 -24.44 -1.95
CA LEU A 72 10.35 -24.45 -3.40
C LEU A 72 10.12 -25.84 -4.04
N GLN A 73 9.08 -26.54 -3.64
CA GLN A 73 8.89 -27.93 -4.07
C GLN A 73 8.67 -28.10 -5.58
N GLY A 74 7.91 -27.21 -6.22
CA GLY A 74 7.47 -27.37 -7.60
C GLY A 74 6.39 -28.47 -7.77
N TYR A 75 6.06 -28.82 -9.02
CA TYR A 75 5.11 -29.87 -9.36
C TYR A 75 5.75 -30.96 -10.23
N SER A 76 5.31 -32.21 -10.07
CA SER A 76 5.82 -33.32 -10.83
C SER A 76 5.52 -33.22 -12.34
N GLY A 77 4.37 -32.67 -12.69
CA GLY A 77 3.93 -32.47 -14.10
C GLY A 77 4.46 -31.19 -14.75
N SER A 78 5.01 -30.27 -13.94
CA SER A 78 5.60 -29.01 -14.41
C SER A 78 6.75 -28.62 -13.46
N PRO A 79 7.95 -29.23 -13.65
CA PRO A 79 9.10 -28.91 -12.81
C PRO A 79 9.46 -27.42 -12.86
N SER A 80 9.86 -26.87 -11.71
CA SER A 80 10.28 -25.49 -11.61
C SER A 80 11.66 -25.29 -12.24
N SER A 81 11.75 -24.44 -13.27
CA SER A 81 13.02 -24.05 -13.89
C SER A 81 13.59 -22.73 -13.35
N GLY A 82 12.97 -22.16 -12.31
CA GLY A 82 13.40 -20.90 -11.69
C GLY A 82 14.81 -20.97 -11.08
N VAL A 83 15.51 -19.84 -11.12
CA VAL A 83 16.89 -19.72 -10.67
C VAL A 83 17.07 -18.55 -9.69
N TYR A 84 18.13 -18.65 -8.85
CA TYR A 84 18.48 -17.58 -7.89
C TYR A 84 17.37 -17.27 -6.86
N ASN A 85 16.64 -18.30 -6.41
CA ASN A 85 15.61 -18.13 -5.39
C ASN A 85 16.09 -18.58 -4.01
N VAL A 86 15.65 -17.87 -2.98
CA VAL A 86 15.75 -18.25 -1.58
C VAL A 86 14.34 -18.48 -1.04
N ALA A 87 14.05 -19.70 -0.55
CA ALA A 87 12.77 -20.08 0.04
C ALA A 87 12.98 -20.72 1.41
N VAL A 88 12.53 -20.06 2.49
CA VAL A 88 12.70 -20.54 3.84
C VAL A 88 11.38 -20.61 4.59
N GLY A 89 10.97 -21.79 5.01
CA GLY A 89 9.74 -22.03 5.76
C GLY A 89 8.92 -23.20 5.21
N PHE A 90 7.92 -23.62 5.99
CA PHE A 90 6.97 -24.66 5.55
C PHE A 90 6.20 -24.19 4.31
N ASN A 91 6.29 -24.93 3.20
CA ASN A 91 5.66 -24.60 1.92
C ASN A 91 5.93 -23.16 1.41
N ALA A 92 7.07 -22.56 1.77
CA ALA A 92 7.46 -21.29 1.22
C ALA A 92 7.76 -21.46 -0.29
N PHE A 93 7.16 -20.62 -1.14
CA PHE A 93 7.32 -20.65 -2.60
C PHE A 93 7.05 -22.04 -3.22
N ASN A 94 6.10 -22.79 -2.66
CA ASN A 94 5.90 -24.21 -2.97
C ASN A 94 5.55 -24.47 -4.44
N CYS A 95 4.75 -23.62 -5.06
CA CYS A 95 4.13 -23.83 -6.37
C CYS A 95 4.75 -23.01 -7.51
N ALA A 96 5.96 -22.52 -7.35
CA ALA A 96 6.63 -21.74 -8.38
C ALA A 96 7.04 -22.63 -9.56
N THR A 97 6.58 -22.29 -10.78
CA THR A 97 6.98 -22.98 -12.00
C THR A 97 8.17 -22.30 -12.69
N ILE A 98 8.18 -20.97 -12.78
CA ILE A 98 9.22 -20.19 -13.44
C ILE A 98 9.45 -18.91 -12.62
N GLY A 99 10.10 -19.00 -11.48
CA GLY A 99 10.40 -17.84 -10.64
C GLY A 99 11.90 -17.57 -10.55
N CYS A 100 12.34 -16.32 -10.71
CA CYS A 100 13.76 -15.98 -10.62
C CYS A 100 14.00 -14.79 -9.68
N ASN A 101 15.16 -14.82 -8.99
CA ASN A 101 15.59 -13.72 -8.12
C ASN A 101 14.61 -13.38 -6.99
N ASN A 102 13.99 -14.39 -6.37
CA ASN A 102 13.05 -14.16 -5.28
C ASN A 102 13.66 -14.52 -3.92
N VAL A 103 13.32 -13.74 -2.89
CA VAL A 103 13.61 -14.06 -1.48
C VAL A 103 12.28 -14.20 -0.75
N ILE A 104 11.93 -15.44 -0.38
CA ILE A 104 10.65 -15.79 0.22
C ILE A 104 10.89 -16.46 1.57
N ILE A 105 10.49 -15.82 2.66
CA ILE A 105 10.70 -16.33 4.02
C ILE A 105 9.38 -16.30 4.81
N GLY A 106 8.91 -17.45 5.24
CA GLY A 106 7.71 -17.60 6.05
C GLY A 106 6.90 -18.84 5.71
N SER A 107 6.12 -19.35 6.67
CA SER A 107 5.21 -20.45 6.42
C SER A 107 4.15 -20.08 5.40
N SER A 108 4.01 -20.87 4.34
CA SER A 108 3.07 -20.63 3.24
C SER A 108 3.19 -19.23 2.59
N ALA A 109 4.34 -18.57 2.72
CA ALA A 109 4.62 -17.36 2.01
C ALA A 109 4.70 -17.65 0.51
N PHE A 110 3.99 -16.87 -0.30
CA PHE A 110 3.96 -17.00 -1.77
C PHE A 110 3.68 -18.45 -2.25
N ALA A 111 2.81 -19.17 -1.53
CA ALA A 111 2.66 -20.62 -1.69
C ALA A 111 1.95 -21.03 -2.98
N THR A 112 1.15 -20.18 -3.60
CA THR A 112 0.40 -20.47 -4.82
C THR A 112 0.73 -19.45 -5.90
N GLY A 113 1.42 -19.86 -6.93
CA GLY A 113 1.76 -19.03 -8.07
C GLY A 113 1.94 -19.88 -9.31
N SER A 114 1.17 -19.65 -10.36
CA SER A 114 1.17 -20.42 -11.60
C SER A 114 1.93 -19.77 -12.76
N SER A 115 2.57 -18.62 -12.54
CA SER A 115 3.20 -17.84 -13.59
C SER A 115 4.62 -17.43 -13.24
N SER A 116 5.34 -16.85 -14.19
CA SER A 116 6.66 -16.26 -13.99
C SER A 116 6.62 -15.20 -12.90
N GLN A 117 7.40 -15.36 -11.86
CA GLN A 117 7.48 -14.46 -10.71
C GLN A 117 8.94 -14.05 -10.51
N ILE A 118 9.23 -12.77 -10.66
CA ILE A 118 10.60 -12.30 -10.65
C ILE A 118 10.82 -11.11 -9.70
N ASN A 119 12.00 -11.09 -9.08
CA ASN A 119 12.49 -9.97 -8.29
C ASN A 119 11.59 -9.62 -7.10
N ASN A 120 11.10 -10.61 -6.35
CA ASN A 120 10.26 -10.37 -5.18
C ASN A 120 11.03 -10.58 -3.87
N VAL A 121 10.71 -9.77 -2.88
CA VAL A 121 11.10 -9.98 -1.48
C VAL A 121 9.82 -10.14 -0.66
N VAL A 122 9.60 -11.34 -0.09
CA VAL A 122 8.39 -11.65 0.68
C VAL A 122 8.79 -12.24 2.03
N LEU A 123 8.45 -11.53 3.10
CA LEU A 123 8.77 -11.92 4.48
C LEU A 123 7.49 -11.96 5.33
N GLY A 124 7.11 -13.13 5.82
CA GLY A 124 5.98 -13.30 6.73
C GLY A 124 5.13 -14.53 6.44
N SER A 125 4.48 -15.06 7.47
CA SER A 125 3.55 -16.17 7.30
C SER A 125 2.38 -15.76 6.42
N SER A 126 2.06 -16.57 5.40
CA SER A 126 1.03 -16.32 4.39
C SER A 126 1.14 -14.95 3.69
N ALA A 127 2.30 -14.32 3.72
CA ALA A 127 2.54 -13.11 2.94
C ALA A 127 2.50 -13.44 1.44
N ALA A 128 1.87 -12.59 0.65
CA ALA A 128 1.66 -12.76 -0.80
C ALA A 128 1.06 -14.12 -1.19
N LYS A 129 0.44 -14.83 -0.28
CA LYS A 129 -0.25 -16.10 -0.60
C LYS A 129 -1.31 -15.85 -1.67
N ASP A 130 -1.43 -16.77 -2.64
CA ASP A 130 -2.37 -16.72 -3.75
C ASP A 130 -2.19 -15.52 -4.70
N ASN A 131 -0.93 -15.09 -4.92
CA ASN A 131 -0.67 -13.89 -5.68
C ASN A 131 0.54 -14.00 -6.63
N PRO A 132 0.33 -14.03 -7.94
CA PRO A 132 1.41 -13.89 -8.91
C PRO A 132 1.87 -12.43 -8.99
N ARG A 133 3.15 -12.16 -8.70
CA ARG A 133 3.72 -10.81 -8.70
C ARG A 133 5.12 -10.75 -9.26
N ASP A 134 5.43 -9.55 -9.77
CA ASP A 134 6.78 -9.17 -10.13
C ASP A 134 7.18 -7.87 -9.44
N ASN A 135 8.47 -7.79 -9.07
CA ASN A 135 9.08 -6.56 -8.55
C ASN A 135 8.36 -6.01 -7.29
N ALA A 136 8.00 -6.88 -6.36
CA ALA A 136 7.30 -6.50 -5.13
C ALA A 136 8.16 -6.69 -3.88
N VAL A 137 7.96 -5.82 -2.89
CA VAL A 137 8.47 -5.96 -1.52
C VAL A 137 7.28 -6.11 -0.58
N ILE A 138 7.13 -7.29 0.04
CA ILE A 138 5.98 -7.60 0.90
C ILE A 138 6.49 -8.12 2.24
N ILE A 139 6.21 -7.39 3.31
CA ILE A 139 6.69 -7.71 4.65
C ILE A 139 5.53 -7.66 5.65
N GLY A 140 5.26 -8.77 6.29
CA GLY A 140 4.24 -8.88 7.34
C GLY A 140 3.37 -10.12 7.22
N VAL A 141 2.81 -10.57 8.34
CA VAL A 141 1.87 -11.71 8.36
C VAL A 141 0.62 -11.36 7.55
N GLU A 142 0.24 -12.24 6.61
CA GLU A 142 -0.89 -12.04 5.70
C GLU A 142 -0.82 -10.72 4.88
N ALA A 143 0.34 -10.06 4.80
CA ALA A 143 0.51 -8.91 3.94
C ALA A 143 0.27 -9.32 2.49
N SER A 144 -0.54 -8.55 1.79
CA SER A 144 -0.87 -8.80 0.38
C SER A 144 -1.39 -10.21 0.06
N CYS A 145 -1.92 -10.90 1.05
CA CYS A 145 -2.60 -12.18 0.82
C CYS A 145 -3.82 -11.98 -0.07
N CYS A 146 -4.01 -12.88 -1.05
CA CYS A 146 -5.15 -12.83 -1.97
C CYS A 146 -5.24 -11.52 -2.79
N ASN A 147 -4.12 -10.94 -3.16
CA ASN A 147 -4.04 -9.71 -3.95
C ASN A 147 -3.41 -10.00 -5.33
N SER A 148 -3.91 -9.41 -6.39
CA SER A 148 -3.43 -9.59 -7.77
C SER A 148 -2.61 -8.39 -8.31
N GLY A 149 -2.21 -7.46 -7.47
CA GLY A 149 -1.38 -6.31 -7.85
C GLY A 149 0.09 -6.66 -8.14
N TYR A 150 0.84 -5.75 -8.74
CA TYR A 150 2.28 -5.89 -9.02
C TYR A 150 3.03 -4.57 -8.84
N ARG A 151 4.38 -4.66 -8.71
CA ARG A 151 5.26 -3.50 -8.43
C ARG A 151 4.84 -2.71 -7.20
N GLU A 152 4.63 -3.41 -6.10
CA GLU A 152 4.15 -2.82 -4.86
C GLU A 152 5.17 -2.93 -3.73
N VAL A 153 5.16 -1.95 -2.84
CA VAL A 153 5.80 -2.03 -1.52
C VAL A 153 4.68 -2.14 -0.49
N VAL A 154 4.56 -3.30 0.17
CA VAL A 154 3.51 -3.57 1.16
C VAL A 154 4.14 -4.02 2.46
N ILE A 155 4.04 -3.22 3.51
CA ILE A 155 4.65 -3.50 4.81
C ILE A 155 3.62 -3.38 5.93
N GLY A 156 3.41 -4.45 6.67
CA GLY A 156 2.52 -4.49 7.84
C GLY A 156 1.63 -5.72 7.89
N HIS A 157 1.15 -6.06 9.09
CA HIS A 157 0.20 -7.14 9.28
C HIS A 157 -1.10 -6.86 8.50
N ARG A 158 -1.48 -7.78 7.60
CA ARG A 158 -2.66 -7.65 6.72
C ARG A 158 -2.70 -6.38 5.85
N ALA A 159 -1.56 -5.72 5.63
CA ALA A 159 -1.51 -4.62 4.67
C ALA A 159 -1.88 -5.11 3.27
N ASN A 160 -2.67 -4.36 2.53
CA ASN A 160 -3.18 -4.68 1.19
C ASN A 160 -3.78 -6.09 1.05
N ARG A 161 -4.31 -6.66 2.12
CA ARG A 161 -4.98 -7.96 2.05
C ARG A 161 -6.26 -7.85 1.21
N ASN A 162 -6.53 -8.84 0.35
CA ASN A 162 -7.67 -8.87 -0.57
C ASN A 162 -7.72 -7.71 -1.59
N GLY A 163 -6.61 -7.06 -1.87
CA GLY A 163 -6.53 -6.08 -2.96
C GLY A 163 -6.70 -6.75 -4.32
N ILE A 164 -7.31 -6.06 -5.28
CA ILE A 164 -7.54 -6.60 -6.62
C ILE A 164 -6.99 -5.63 -7.67
N GLY A 165 -5.95 -6.05 -8.41
CA GLY A 165 -5.50 -5.36 -9.61
C GLY A 165 -4.72 -4.04 -9.40
N GLY A 166 -4.44 -3.65 -8.19
CA GLY A 166 -3.61 -2.47 -7.89
C GLY A 166 -2.17 -2.62 -8.40
N LYS A 167 -1.52 -1.51 -8.74
CA LYS A 167 -0.11 -1.51 -9.18
C LYS A 167 0.60 -0.23 -8.80
N ASN A 168 1.93 -0.34 -8.66
CA ASN A 168 2.80 0.78 -8.30
C ASN A 168 2.40 1.44 -6.98
N ASN A 169 1.99 0.67 -5.98
CA ASN A 169 1.52 1.17 -4.71
C ASN A 169 2.58 1.10 -3.63
N VAL A 170 2.56 2.04 -2.70
CA VAL A 170 3.29 2.00 -1.44
C VAL A 170 2.26 1.94 -0.31
N ILE A 171 2.19 0.82 0.41
CA ILE A 171 1.18 0.58 1.44
C ILE A 171 1.90 0.13 2.72
N ILE A 172 1.86 0.97 3.75
CA ILE A 172 2.60 0.73 4.99
C ILE A 172 1.69 0.89 6.20
N GLY A 173 1.60 -0.15 7.01
CA GLY A 173 0.87 -0.15 8.28
C GLY A 173 -0.08 -1.32 8.44
N ARG A 174 -0.57 -1.54 9.66
CA ARG A 174 -1.52 -2.62 9.97
C ARG A 174 -2.84 -2.39 9.22
N CYS A 175 -3.29 -3.37 8.46
CA CYS A 175 -4.51 -3.31 7.64
C CYS A 175 -4.61 -2.08 6.74
N ALA A 176 -3.49 -1.40 6.44
CA ALA A 176 -3.46 -0.31 5.48
C ALA A 176 -3.82 -0.84 4.09
N GLY A 177 -4.64 -0.11 3.34
CA GLY A 177 -5.05 -0.49 1.99
C GLY A 177 -5.83 -1.81 1.91
N TYR A 178 -6.51 -2.24 2.97
CA TYR A 178 -7.32 -3.47 2.91
C TYR A 178 -8.30 -3.41 1.74
N ALA A 179 -8.32 -4.46 0.91
CA ALA A 179 -9.11 -4.54 -0.32
C ALA A 179 -8.87 -3.38 -1.32
N ASN A 180 -7.65 -2.81 -1.33
CA ASN A 180 -7.32 -1.73 -2.27
C ASN A 180 -7.35 -2.22 -3.73
N GLN A 181 -8.04 -1.49 -4.58
CA GLN A 181 -8.14 -1.73 -6.02
C GLN A 181 -7.44 -0.63 -6.84
N ASN A 182 -6.96 0.39 -6.17
CA ASN A 182 -6.38 1.57 -6.81
C ASN A 182 -4.90 1.39 -7.15
N GLN A 183 -4.43 2.18 -8.09
CA GLN A 183 -3.03 2.19 -8.55
C GLN A 183 -2.36 3.54 -8.29
N ASN A 184 -1.02 3.51 -8.23
CA ASN A 184 -0.19 4.70 -7.99
C ASN A 184 -0.57 5.43 -6.70
N VAL A 185 -0.89 4.68 -5.63
CA VAL A 185 -1.27 5.25 -4.33
C VAL A 185 -0.17 5.09 -3.30
N VAL A 186 -0.11 6.04 -2.37
CA VAL A 186 0.71 5.95 -1.16
C VAL A 186 -0.23 5.93 0.05
N ILE A 187 -0.27 4.82 0.77
CA ILE A 187 -1.11 4.62 1.94
C ILE A 187 -0.20 4.33 3.12
N ILE A 188 -0.15 5.23 4.09
CA ILE A 188 0.66 5.06 5.30
C ILE A 188 -0.21 5.23 6.54
N GLY A 189 -0.31 4.19 7.36
CA GLY A 189 -1.06 4.27 8.61
C GLY A 189 -1.79 2.98 8.97
N THR A 190 -2.69 3.07 9.95
CA THR A 190 -3.42 1.91 10.48
C THR A 190 -4.88 1.97 10.06
N ASP A 191 -5.40 0.86 9.49
CA ASP A 191 -6.81 0.75 9.07
C ASP A 191 -7.24 1.90 8.13
N VAL A 192 -6.34 2.36 7.27
CA VAL A 192 -6.55 3.45 6.33
C VAL A 192 -6.65 2.92 4.90
N SER A 193 -7.53 3.47 4.10
CA SER A 193 -7.76 3.10 2.69
C SER A 193 -7.95 4.33 1.81
N VAL A 194 -7.82 4.14 0.51
CA VAL A 194 -8.11 5.16 -0.52
C VAL A 194 -9.29 4.73 -1.38
N THR A 195 -9.95 5.70 -1.99
CA THR A 195 -11.11 5.45 -2.86
C THR A 195 -10.76 5.63 -4.35
N TYR A 196 -9.68 6.35 -4.66
CA TYR A 196 -9.32 6.70 -6.05
C TYR A 196 -7.83 6.47 -6.31
N ASP A 197 -7.48 6.31 -7.59
CA ASP A 197 -6.10 6.26 -8.08
C ASP A 197 -5.33 7.55 -7.79
N HIS A 198 -4.00 7.46 -7.81
CA HIS A 198 -3.08 8.61 -7.67
C HIS A 198 -3.25 9.41 -6.37
N HIS A 199 -3.70 8.77 -5.29
CA HIS A 199 -3.88 9.40 -3.98
C HIS A 199 -2.75 9.09 -3.01
N ILE A 200 -2.44 10.09 -2.18
CA ILE A 200 -1.62 9.93 -0.98
C ILE A 200 -2.53 10.05 0.24
N VAL A 201 -2.52 9.05 1.10
CA VAL A 201 -3.29 9.05 2.36
C VAL A 201 -2.36 8.74 3.51
N TRP A 202 -2.48 9.52 4.56
CA TRP A 202 -1.67 9.40 5.76
C TRP A 202 -2.56 9.47 7.00
N GLY A 203 -2.46 8.50 7.91
CA GLY A 203 -3.24 8.56 9.15
C GLY A 203 -3.84 7.23 9.59
N ASN A 204 -5.01 7.27 10.21
CA ASN A 204 -5.73 6.09 10.65
C ASN A 204 -7.25 6.25 10.41
N SER A 205 -8.02 5.19 10.67
CA SER A 205 -9.48 5.19 10.48
C SER A 205 -10.22 6.26 11.31
N ASN A 206 -9.64 6.71 12.41
CA ASN A 206 -10.26 7.69 13.31
C ASN A 206 -9.86 9.12 12.98
N ASN A 207 -8.61 9.32 12.52
CA ASN A 207 -8.05 10.61 12.13
C ASN A 207 -7.80 10.60 10.63
N ASN A 208 -8.83 10.84 9.86
CA ASN A 208 -8.77 10.86 8.41
C ASN A 208 -8.03 12.09 7.90
N VAL A 209 -6.72 11.99 7.83
CA VAL A 209 -5.90 12.97 7.14
C VAL A 209 -5.72 12.50 5.70
N TYR A 210 -6.67 12.84 4.86
CA TYR A 210 -6.55 12.63 3.42
C TYR A 210 -5.76 13.79 2.82
N ASN A 211 -4.73 13.47 2.04
CA ASN A 211 -3.89 14.44 1.34
C ASN A 211 -3.27 15.53 2.24
N CYS A 212 -2.90 15.21 3.46
CA CYS A 212 -2.13 16.13 4.27
C CYS A 212 -0.67 16.04 3.90
N VAL A 213 -0.24 17.04 3.19
CA VAL A 213 1.16 17.35 3.03
C VAL A 213 1.50 18.55 3.89
N TRP A 214 2.45 18.33 4.75
CA TRP A 214 3.08 19.37 5.53
C TRP A 214 4.07 20.10 4.63
N GLY A 215 3.71 21.29 4.21
CA GLY A 215 4.47 22.12 3.29
C GLY A 215 3.67 22.44 2.04
N GLY A 216 3.95 23.56 1.42
CA GLY A 216 3.24 24.02 0.24
C GLY A 216 3.38 23.02 -0.91
N TRP A 217 2.30 22.37 -1.25
CA TRP A 217 2.25 21.61 -2.49
C TRP A 217 2.27 22.61 -3.64
N SER A 218 3.10 22.34 -4.64
CA SER A 218 2.98 23.00 -5.91
C SER A 218 1.89 22.33 -6.72
N TYR A 219 0.97 23.12 -7.24
CA TYR A 219 -0.08 22.66 -8.14
C TYR A 219 0.32 22.97 -9.57
N PHE A 220 0.03 22.07 -10.50
CA PHE A 220 0.10 22.39 -11.92
C PHE A 220 -0.83 23.57 -12.21
N SER A 221 -0.29 24.65 -12.78
CA SER A 221 -1.03 25.88 -13.07
C SER A 221 -0.66 26.47 -14.43
N ASP A 222 -0.17 25.63 -15.34
CA ASP A 222 0.13 26.05 -16.72
C ASP A 222 -1.15 26.39 -17.46
N ALA A 223 -1.16 27.51 -18.18
CA ALA A 223 -2.31 27.94 -18.96
C ALA A 223 -2.67 26.97 -20.08
N ARG A 224 -1.69 26.23 -20.60
CA ARG A 224 -1.89 25.21 -21.65
C ARG A 224 -2.71 24.01 -21.19
N ASP A 225 -2.79 23.79 -19.87
CA ASP A 225 -3.53 22.71 -19.23
C ASP A 225 -4.88 23.17 -18.67
N LYS A 226 -5.33 24.38 -19.05
CA LYS A 226 -6.57 25.00 -18.58
C LYS A 226 -7.46 25.39 -19.76
N THR A 227 -8.75 25.18 -19.59
CA THR A 227 -9.80 25.66 -20.50
C THR A 227 -10.74 26.58 -19.76
N ASP A 228 -11.53 27.36 -20.50
CA ASP A 228 -12.58 28.24 -19.95
C ASP A 228 -12.07 29.20 -18.87
N ILE A 229 -10.92 29.84 -19.14
CA ILE A 229 -10.26 30.73 -18.20
C ILE A 229 -11.06 32.06 -18.17
N GLU A 230 -11.79 32.28 -17.09
CA GLU A 230 -12.57 33.49 -16.87
C GLU A 230 -12.11 34.23 -15.59
N PRO A 231 -12.11 35.56 -15.60
CA PRO A 231 -11.85 36.38 -14.40
C PRO A 231 -12.92 36.16 -13.34
N LEU A 232 -12.51 36.10 -12.07
CA LEU A 232 -13.45 36.04 -10.96
C LEU A 232 -14.30 37.33 -10.91
N THR A 233 -15.60 37.14 -10.63
CA THR A 233 -16.58 38.25 -10.50
C THR A 233 -16.62 38.80 -9.08
N CYS A 234 -17.34 39.90 -8.87
CA CYS A 234 -17.55 40.43 -7.53
C CYS A 234 -18.36 39.51 -6.63
N ASN A 235 -19.14 38.56 -7.18
CA ASN A 235 -19.82 37.54 -6.39
C ASN A 235 -18.84 36.49 -5.81
N THR A 236 -17.79 36.16 -6.55
CA THR A 236 -16.72 35.26 -6.12
C THR A 236 -15.55 35.98 -5.43
N GLY A 237 -15.56 37.34 -5.40
CA GLY A 237 -14.59 38.18 -4.72
C GLY A 237 -15.12 38.74 -3.37
N ILE A 238 -15.22 40.05 -3.27
CA ILE A 238 -15.49 40.71 -1.98
C ILE A 238 -16.86 40.36 -1.38
N LYS A 239 -17.89 40.09 -2.18
CA LYS A 239 -19.20 39.70 -1.66
C LYS A 239 -19.11 38.31 -0.97
N PHE A 240 -18.39 37.37 -1.56
CA PHE A 240 -18.19 36.03 -0.98
C PHE A 240 -17.36 36.13 0.31
N ILE A 241 -16.20 36.76 0.27
CA ILE A 241 -15.31 36.90 1.42
C ILE A 241 -15.99 37.56 2.62
N LYS A 242 -16.83 38.59 2.38
CA LYS A 242 -17.59 39.27 3.43
C LYS A 242 -18.64 38.41 4.12
N LYS A 243 -19.12 37.35 3.48
CA LYS A 243 -20.07 36.39 4.08
C LYS A 243 -19.37 35.34 4.94
N LEU A 244 -18.07 35.15 4.79
CA LEU A 244 -17.33 34.19 5.58
C LEU A 244 -17.08 34.72 6.99
N ARG A 245 -17.36 33.94 8.00
CA ARG A 245 -17.11 34.22 9.41
C ARG A 245 -15.86 33.50 9.90
N PRO A 246 -14.70 34.17 10.08
CA PRO A 246 -13.55 33.58 10.71
C PRO A 246 -13.84 33.22 12.17
N VAL A 247 -13.46 32.03 12.60
CA VAL A 247 -13.71 31.55 13.96
C VAL A 247 -12.48 30.87 14.54
N SER A 248 -12.38 30.85 15.88
CA SER A 248 -11.50 29.98 16.60
C SER A 248 -12.31 28.86 17.26
N PHE A 249 -11.78 27.64 17.25
CA PHE A 249 -12.46 26.49 17.81
C PHE A 249 -11.46 25.48 18.37
N ASN A 250 -11.94 24.59 19.23
CA ASN A 250 -11.22 23.40 19.63
C ASN A 250 -11.77 22.20 18.84
N LEU A 251 -10.89 21.38 18.29
CA LEU A 251 -11.33 20.14 17.63
C LEU A 251 -11.92 19.20 18.68
N ASP A 252 -13.15 18.79 18.44
CA ASP A 252 -13.88 17.85 19.25
C ASP A 252 -14.66 16.92 18.32
N ASN A 253 -14.09 15.75 18.08
CA ASN A 253 -14.59 14.87 17.05
C ASN A 253 -15.82 14.11 17.56
N ARG A 254 -16.99 14.28 16.93
CA ARG A 254 -18.24 13.56 17.24
C ARG A 254 -18.08 12.03 17.27
N LYS A 255 -17.12 11.47 16.53
CA LYS A 255 -16.82 10.04 16.53
C LYS A 255 -16.22 9.53 17.85
N ASN A 256 -15.68 10.41 18.66
CA ASN A 256 -15.17 10.03 19.98
C ASN A 256 -16.30 9.73 20.98
N TYR A 257 -17.53 10.17 20.67
CA TYR A 257 -18.74 10.02 21.50
C TYR A 257 -19.68 8.91 20.98
N VAL A 258 -19.13 7.89 20.32
CA VAL A 258 -19.93 6.77 19.81
C VAL A 258 -20.37 5.87 20.96
N ASP A 259 -21.65 5.59 21.05
CA ASP A 259 -22.17 4.51 21.88
C ASP A 259 -21.68 3.18 21.31
N LYS A 260 -20.84 2.47 22.08
CA LYS A 260 -20.25 1.19 21.66
C LYS A 260 -21.27 0.07 21.49
N CYS A 261 -22.46 0.22 22.05
CA CYS A 261 -23.53 -0.79 21.96
C CYS A 261 -24.37 -0.64 20.68
N ASN A 262 -24.65 0.60 20.27
CA ASN A 262 -25.57 0.90 19.16
C ASN A 262 -24.88 1.52 17.94
N PHE A 263 -23.60 1.80 17.99
CA PHE A 263 -22.81 2.48 16.95
C PHE A 263 -23.40 3.85 16.51
N THR A 264 -24.23 4.44 17.35
CA THR A 264 -24.77 5.78 17.13
C THR A 264 -23.86 6.84 17.73
N TYR A 265 -23.81 8.00 17.11
CA TYR A 265 -23.08 9.12 17.69
C TYR A 265 -23.80 9.61 18.95
N GLY A 266 -23.10 9.56 20.09
CA GLY A 266 -23.56 10.16 21.32
C GLY A 266 -23.58 11.69 21.24
N GLN A 267 -24.23 12.32 22.23
CA GLN A 267 -24.22 13.77 22.32
C GLN A 267 -22.82 14.24 22.73
N LYS A 268 -22.27 15.14 21.92
CA LYS A 268 -20.99 15.78 22.15
C LYS A 268 -21.11 16.74 23.35
N ASP A 269 -20.30 16.54 24.40
CA ASP A 269 -20.32 17.33 25.64
C ASP A 269 -19.04 18.17 25.87
N GLY A 270 -18.08 18.09 24.95
CA GLY A 270 -16.82 18.84 25.02
C GLY A 270 -15.73 18.19 25.87
N THR A 271 -15.98 17.08 26.55
CA THR A 271 -15.00 16.43 27.44
C THR A 271 -13.82 15.82 26.71
N LEU A 272 -13.98 15.51 25.42
CA LEU A 272 -12.94 14.93 24.56
C LEU A 272 -12.40 15.94 23.55
N ALA A 273 -12.64 17.23 23.76
CA ALA A 273 -12.09 18.29 22.95
C ALA A 273 -10.56 18.41 23.11
N VAL A 274 -9.89 18.65 21.97
CA VAL A 274 -8.45 18.94 21.99
C VAL A 274 -8.23 20.35 22.57
N GLU A 275 -7.34 20.50 23.54
CA GLU A 275 -7.10 21.80 24.19
C GLU A 275 -6.56 22.88 23.24
N LYS A 276 -5.87 22.49 22.16
CA LYS A 276 -5.28 23.41 21.18
C LYS A 276 -6.37 24.09 20.35
N LYS A 277 -6.38 25.43 20.36
CA LYS A 277 -7.24 26.23 19.49
C LYS A 277 -6.75 26.23 18.05
N GLU A 278 -7.69 26.01 17.15
CA GLU A 278 -7.52 26.14 15.71
C GLU A 278 -8.30 27.37 15.20
N TYR A 279 -7.87 27.93 14.07
CA TYR A 279 -8.54 29.06 13.40
C TYR A 279 -9.03 28.61 12.04
N GLY A 280 -10.23 29.02 11.68
CA GLY A 280 -10.78 28.60 10.40
C GLY A 280 -12.19 29.06 10.16
N PHE A 281 -12.92 28.31 9.35
CA PHE A 281 -14.30 28.61 8.95
C PHE A 281 -15.19 27.39 9.23
N ILE A 282 -16.47 27.64 9.40
CA ILE A 282 -17.50 26.59 9.50
C ILE A 282 -17.95 26.22 8.09
N ALA A 283 -17.77 24.97 7.69
CA ALA A 283 -18.06 24.52 6.34
C ALA A 283 -19.55 24.69 5.94
N GLN A 284 -20.47 24.54 6.88
CA GLN A 284 -21.90 24.74 6.66
C GLN A 284 -22.24 26.22 6.39
N GLU A 285 -21.59 27.16 7.09
CA GLU A 285 -21.76 28.61 6.84
C GLU A 285 -21.18 29.00 5.48
N LEU A 286 -20.04 28.39 5.11
CA LEU A 286 -19.47 28.61 3.78
C LEU A 286 -20.39 28.04 2.69
N LYS A 287 -21.01 26.88 2.88
CA LYS A 287 -22.01 26.31 1.97
C LYS A 287 -23.18 27.28 1.78
N GLN A 288 -23.73 27.81 2.87
CA GLN A 288 -24.81 28.79 2.82
C GLN A 288 -24.39 30.04 2.04
N ALA A 289 -23.20 30.58 2.27
CA ALA A 289 -22.67 31.71 1.55
C ALA A 289 -22.56 31.51 0.03
N LEU A 290 -22.13 30.29 -0.38
CA LEU A 290 -22.08 29.89 -1.78
C LEU A 290 -23.48 29.82 -2.40
N GLU A 291 -24.45 29.21 -1.71
CA GLU A 291 -25.85 29.11 -2.15
C GLU A 291 -26.50 30.49 -2.33
N GLU A 292 -26.34 31.40 -1.36
CA GLU A 292 -26.86 32.75 -1.41
C GLU A 292 -26.28 33.63 -2.56
N LEU A 293 -25.06 33.28 -3.00
CA LEU A 293 -24.40 33.98 -4.10
C LEU A 293 -24.53 33.25 -5.44
N ASN A 294 -25.26 32.12 -5.47
CA ASN A 294 -25.39 31.23 -6.62
C ASN A 294 -24.04 30.77 -7.18
N ILE A 295 -23.09 30.45 -6.30
CA ILE A 295 -21.79 29.88 -6.67
C ILE A 295 -21.91 28.36 -6.55
N THR A 296 -22.00 27.66 -7.67
CA THR A 296 -22.28 26.19 -7.71
C THR A 296 -21.05 25.32 -7.87
N ASP A 297 -19.93 25.90 -8.30
CA ASP A 297 -18.73 25.20 -8.77
C ASP A 297 -17.47 25.40 -7.89
N PHE A 298 -17.66 25.85 -6.64
CA PHE A 298 -16.53 26.07 -5.74
C PHE A 298 -15.88 24.75 -5.29
N SER A 299 -14.73 24.43 -5.87
CA SER A 299 -13.99 23.18 -5.62
C SER A 299 -13.43 23.02 -4.20
N GLY A 300 -13.35 24.13 -3.44
CA GLY A 300 -12.80 24.15 -2.08
C GLY A 300 -13.69 23.51 -1.01
N LEU A 301 -15.00 23.34 -1.26
CA LEU A 301 -15.92 22.69 -0.35
C LEU A 301 -16.31 21.31 -0.89
N LYS A 302 -16.12 20.27 -0.09
CA LYS A 302 -16.50 18.90 -0.43
C LYS A 302 -17.31 18.28 0.69
N TYR A 303 -18.36 17.56 0.33
CA TYR A 303 -19.13 16.74 1.24
C TYR A 303 -18.82 15.25 1.01
N ASN A 304 -18.61 14.51 2.08
CA ASN A 304 -18.44 13.07 2.02
C ASN A 304 -19.69 12.42 2.62
N GLU A 305 -20.46 11.72 1.79
CA GLU A 305 -21.71 11.06 2.16
C GLU A 305 -21.49 9.92 3.15
N ASP A 306 -20.50 9.06 2.91
CA ASP A 306 -20.22 7.90 3.78
C ASP A 306 -19.88 8.30 5.22
N LYS A 307 -19.30 9.48 5.40
CA LYS A 307 -18.84 9.99 6.69
C LYS A 307 -19.73 11.10 7.23
N ASP A 308 -20.74 11.50 6.47
CA ASP A 308 -21.59 12.66 6.79
C ASP A 308 -20.72 13.84 7.25
N ALA A 309 -19.75 14.25 6.44
CA ALA A 309 -18.76 15.24 6.84
C ALA A 309 -18.37 16.18 5.69
N TYR A 310 -18.35 17.46 5.99
CA TYR A 310 -17.79 18.48 5.11
C TYR A 310 -16.27 18.57 5.27
N ARG A 311 -15.59 18.93 4.17
CA ARG A 311 -14.18 19.27 4.11
C ARG A 311 -14.00 20.59 3.40
N LEU A 312 -13.08 21.41 3.90
CA LEU A 312 -12.75 22.70 3.31
C LEU A 312 -11.26 22.73 2.95
N ALA A 313 -10.98 22.99 1.67
CA ALA A 313 -9.63 23.29 1.19
C ALA A 313 -9.39 24.81 1.34
N TYR A 314 -8.68 25.20 2.38
CA TYR A 314 -8.41 26.62 2.67
C TYR A 314 -7.64 27.32 1.54
N THR A 315 -6.78 26.61 0.83
CA THR A 315 -6.04 27.17 -0.32
C THR A 315 -6.94 27.61 -1.47
N SER A 316 -8.13 27.02 -1.61
CA SER A 316 -9.11 27.44 -2.62
C SER A 316 -9.73 28.80 -2.33
N LEU A 317 -9.55 29.35 -1.14
CA LEU A 317 -9.99 30.69 -0.78
C LEU A 317 -8.99 31.79 -1.20
N LEU A 318 -7.76 31.42 -1.60
CA LEU A 318 -6.73 32.42 -1.96
C LEU A 318 -7.11 33.25 -3.17
N ALA A 319 -7.64 32.67 -4.24
CA ALA A 319 -8.05 33.39 -5.43
C ALA A 319 -9.25 34.33 -5.15
N PRO A 320 -10.34 33.88 -4.49
CA PRO A 320 -11.39 34.77 -4.00
C PRO A 320 -10.90 35.89 -3.09
N LEU A 321 -10.00 35.63 -2.18
CA LEU A 321 -9.41 36.61 -1.29
C LEU A 321 -8.58 37.65 -2.06
N THR A 322 -7.77 37.22 -3.03
CA THR A 322 -7.00 38.11 -3.89
C THR A 322 -7.92 39.03 -4.68
N LYS A 323 -9.00 38.47 -5.26
CA LYS A 323 -10.01 39.31 -5.98
C LYS A 323 -10.68 40.30 -5.05
N ALA A 324 -11.03 39.91 -3.83
CA ALA A 324 -11.62 40.80 -2.84
C ALA A 324 -10.70 41.98 -2.46
N ILE A 325 -9.39 41.71 -2.33
CA ILE A 325 -8.38 42.75 -2.06
C ILE A 325 -8.28 43.70 -3.25
N GLN A 326 -8.23 43.21 -4.48
CA GLN A 326 -8.20 44.06 -5.69
C GLN A 326 -9.43 44.97 -5.78
N GLU A 327 -10.62 44.43 -5.55
CA GLU A 327 -11.86 45.23 -5.54
C GLU A 327 -11.90 46.26 -4.41
N LEU A 328 -11.31 45.94 -3.25
CA LEU A 328 -11.19 46.88 -2.14
C LEU A 328 -10.22 48.02 -2.49
N ASP A 329 -9.11 47.73 -3.14
CA ASP A 329 -8.17 48.74 -3.60
C ASP A 329 -8.80 49.68 -4.64
N GLU A 330 -9.47 49.12 -5.67
CA GLU A 330 -10.20 49.89 -6.68
C GLU A 330 -11.20 50.88 -6.04
N ARG A 331 -11.98 50.42 -5.05
CA ARG A 331 -12.94 51.26 -4.31
C ARG A 331 -12.23 52.34 -3.49
N THR A 332 -11.09 52.01 -2.88
CA THR A 332 -10.29 52.94 -2.10
C THR A 332 -9.72 54.03 -2.97
N GLN A 333 -9.18 53.72 -4.15
CA GLN A 333 -8.68 54.67 -5.12
C GLN A 333 -9.80 55.60 -5.63
N ALA A 334 -10.97 55.02 -5.97
CA ALA A 334 -12.13 55.80 -6.40
C ALA A 334 -12.62 56.78 -5.32
N LEU A 335 -12.56 56.39 -4.03
CA LEU A 335 -12.88 57.27 -2.91
C LEU A 335 -11.86 58.37 -2.76
N LYS A 336 -10.55 58.10 -2.83
CA LYS A 336 -9.49 59.09 -2.77
C LYS A 336 -9.63 60.14 -3.83
N LEU A 337 -9.91 59.75 -5.08
CA LEU A 337 -10.18 60.68 -6.17
C LEU A 337 -11.39 61.57 -5.90
N LYS A 338 -12.46 61.04 -5.27
CA LYS A 338 -13.66 61.84 -4.95
C LYS A 338 -13.43 62.86 -3.84
N ILE A 339 -12.50 62.62 -2.93
CA ILE A 339 -12.21 63.51 -1.78
C ILE A 339 -10.94 64.34 -1.99
N GLY A 340 -10.31 64.24 -3.17
CA GLY A 340 -9.16 65.06 -3.54
C GLY A 340 -7.85 64.75 -2.84
N ILE A 341 -7.66 63.48 -2.44
CA ILE A 341 -6.43 62.98 -1.81
C ILE A 341 -5.74 61.97 -2.74
#